data_858a6d944853fd11e8f72a6290370c3d
#
_entry.id   858a6d944853fd11e8f72a6290370c3d
#
_cell.length_a   1.000
_cell.length_b   1.000
_cell.length_c   1.000
_cell.angle_alpha   90.00
_cell.angle_beta   90.00
_cell.angle_gamma   90.00
#
_symmetry.space_group_name_H-M   'P 1'
#
loop_
_entity.id
_entity.type
_entity.pdbx_description
1 polymer ?
#
loop_
_entity_poly.entity_id
_entity_poly.type
_entity_poly.pdbx_seq_one_letter_code
_entity_poly.pdbx_strand_id
1 'polypeptide(L)'
;MLASKLRIWISAFTVGFLCTLETVTRFNSVYGDTLTEPEIILPSNKACLRLPGIDGKAKMSKSLGNCIYLSDPEADVKKKVMSMFTDPNHLRVDPGNVDGNPVFIYLDAFCRPEHFAEFLPDYQNLDELKAHYQRGGLGDVKVKKFLNNVMQSELAPIRERRKYWEEHLTDVYDILKKGSEVAEAKAAETLKDVKAAMKINYFEDSSLLKGE
;
A
#
# COMPACT_ATOMS: atom_id res chain seq x y z
N MET A 1 -4.43 30.76 -3.68
CA MET A 1 -4.06 30.37 -2.31
C MET A 1 -4.38 28.89 -2.16
N LEU A 2 -3.46 28.02 -2.61
CA LEU A 2 -3.63 26.56 -2.56
C LEU A 2 -3.03 26.08 -1.22
N ALA A 3 -3.88 25.80 -0.23
CA ALA A 3 -3.48 25.06 0.94
C ALA A 3 -3.03 23.67 0.47
N SER A 4 -1.73 23.39 0.54
CA SER A 4 -1.17 22.07 0.27
C SER A 4 -1.59 21.13 1.41
N LYS A 5 -2.74 20.48 1.25
CA LYS A 5 -3.16 19.42 2.17
C LYS A 5 -2.13 18.30 2.12
N LEU A 6 -1.48 18.02 3.23
CA LEU A 6 -0.56 16.90 3.37
C LEU A 6 -1.36 15.60 3.23
N ARG A 7 -1.26 14.97 2.06
CA ARG A 7 -1.95 13.69 1.78
C ARG A 7 -1.06 12.54 2.25
N ILE A 8 -1.42 11.92 3.35
CA ILE A 8 -0.72 10.74 3.87
C ILE A 8 -1.39 9.49 3.31
N TRP A 9 -0.65 8.70 2.52
CA TRP A 9 -1.10 7.39 2.06
C TRP A 9 -1.03 6.39 3.23
N ILE A 10 -2.20 5.94 3.70
CA ILE A 10 -2.27 4.98 4.80
C ILE A 10 -2.82 3.64 4.29
N SER A 11 -1.92 2.76 3.87
CA SER A 11 -2.20 1.34 3.89
C SER A 11 -1.58 0.78 5.19
N ALA A 12 -2.36 0.44 6.19
CA ALA A 12 -1.98 -0.26 7.42
C ALA A 12 -1.59 0.57 8.68
N PHE A 13 -1.73 1.89 8.72
CA PHE A 13 -1.38 2.68 9.91
C PHE A 13 -2.56 3.46 10.50
N THR A 14 -3.69 2.79 10.77
CA THR A 14 -4.83 3.40 11.46
C THR A 14 -4.41 4.02 12.80
N VAL A 15 -3.49 3.38 13.52
CA VAL A 15 -2.97 3.89 14.79
C VAL A 15 -2.10 5.15 14.57
N GLY A 16 -1.19 5.14 13.60
CA GLY A 16 -0.35 6.31 13.32
C GLY A 16 -1.16 7.52 12.87
N PHE A 17 -2.20 7.31 12.06
CA PHE A 17 -3.11 8.38 11.66
C PHE A 17 -3.90 8.95 12.84
N LEU A 18 -4.48 8.11 13.70
CA LEU A 18 -5.22 8.54 14.88
C LEU A 18 -4.34 9.35 15.84
N CYS A 19 -3.09 8.90 16.08
CA CYS A 19 -2.15 9.66 16.89
C CYS A 19 -1.81 11.01 16.25
N THR A 20 -1.62 11.08 14.93
CA THR A 20 -1.33 12.34 14.23
C THR A 20 -2.52 13.28 14.29
N LEU A 21 -3.74 12.79 14.03
CA LEU A 21 -4.96 13.58 14.11
C LEU A 21 -5.18 14.10 15.55
N GLU A 22 -5.05 13.24 16.55
CA GLU A 22 -5.19 13.65 17.96
C GLU A 22 -4.15 14.72 18.34
N THR A 23 -2.91 14.59 17.90
CA THR A 23 -1.85 15.57 18.15
C THR A 23 -2.21 16.92 17.54
N VAL A 24 -2.64 16.95 16.27
CA VAL A 24 -3.05 18.17 15.59
C VAL A 24 -4.25 18.82 16.26
N THR A 25 -5.30 18.05 16.54
CA THR A 25 -6.52 18.54 17.18
C THR A 25 -6.24 19.11 18.56
N ARG A 26 -5.42 18.42 19.37
CA ARG A 26 -5.00 18.92 20.70
C ARG A 26 -4.16 20.17 20.61
N PHE A 27 -3.18 20.19 19.70
CA PHE A 27 -2.34 21.37 19.52
C PHE A 27 -3.18 22.59 19.14
N ASN A 28 -4.03 22.44 18.14
CA ASN A 28 -4.89 23.53 17.66
C ASN A 28 -5.89 24.01 18.74
N SER A 29 -6.40 23.10 19.56
CA SER A 29 -7.30 23.47 20.65
C SER A 29 -6.65 24.33 21.74
N VAL A 30 -5.34 24.19 21.94
CA VAL A 30 -4.58 24.93 22.98
C VAL A 30 -3.97 26.21 22.42
N TYR A 31 -3.42 26.16 21.20
CA TYR A 31 -2.59 27.23 20.63
C TYR A 31 -3.24 27.94 19.43
N GLY A 32 -4.46 27.56 19.04
CA GLY A 32 -5.16 28.07 17.85
C GLY A 32 -4.82 27.31 16.58
N ASP A 33 -5.58 27.58 15.51
CA ASP A 33 -5.47 26.89 14.21
C ASP A 33 -4.11 27.11 13.55
N THR A 34 -3.15 26.26 13.89
CA THR A 34 -1.75 26.34 13.44
C THR A 34 -1.40 25.17 12.52
N LEU A 35 -1.81 23.96 12.91
CA LEU A 35 -1.50 22.75 12.17
C LEU A 35 -2.68 22.34 11.29
N THR A 36 -2.38 21.88 10.06
CA THR A 36 -3.41 21.36 9.15
C THR A 36 -3.81 19.94 9.58
N GLU A 37 -5.12 19.71 9.76
CA GLU A 37 -5.64 18.38 10.06
C GLU A 37 -5.40 17.41 8.87
N PRO A 38 -4.87 16.21 9.14
CA PRO A 38 -4.64 15.21 8.10
C PRO A 38 -5.96 14.57 7.65
N GLU A 39 -6.06 14.26 6.34
CA GLU A 39 -7.17 13.52 5.77
C GLU A 39 -6.73 12.09 5.38
N ILE A 40 -7.58 11.09 5.67
CA ILE A 40 -7.34 9.72 5.21
C ILE A 40 -7.69 9.60 3.73
N ILE A 41 -6.75 9.05 2.94
CA ILE A 41 -7.01 8.60 1.57
C ILE A 41 -6.97 7.09 1.55
N LEU A 42 -8.10 6.47 1.27
CA LEU A 42 -8.22 5.03 1.13
C LEU A 42 -8.24 4.65 -0.36
N PRO A 43 -7.73 3.46 -0.74
CA PRO A 43 -7.89 2.96 -2.09
C PRO A 43 -9.38 2.74 -2.41
N SER A 44 -9.76 3.03 -3.65
CA SER A 44 -11.13 2.81 -4.13
C SER A 44 -11.50 1.31 -4.16
N ASN A 45 -10.53 0.45 -4.48
CA ASN A 45 -10.70 -0.99 -4.40
C ASN A 45 -10.49 -1.47 -2.96
N LYS A 46 -11.57 -1.94 -2.32
CA LYS A 46 -11.55 -2.43 -0.94
C LYS A 46 -10.65 -3.64 -0.73
N ALA A 47 -10.44 -4.48 -1.74
CA ALA A 47 -9.51 -5.62 -1.67
C ALA A 47 -8.07 -5.18 -1.41
N CYS A 48 -7.70 -3.95 -1.83
CA CYS A 48 -6.39 -3.37 -1.60
C CYS A 48 -6.17 -2.79 -0.19
N LEU A 49 -7.21 -2.72 0.65
CA LEU A 49 -7.10 -2.19 2.02
C LEU A 49 -6.20 -3.06 2.89
N ARG A 50 -6.32 -4.38 2.75
CA ARG A 50 -5.54 -5.35 3.53
C ARG A 50 -5.38 -6.65 2.78
N LEU A 51 -4.18 -6.92 2.29
CA LEU A 51 -3.86 -8.21 1.69
C LEU A 51 -3.41 -9.21 2.77
N PRO A 52 -3.95 -10.45 2.75
CA PRO A 52 -3.45 -11.53 3.59
C PRO A 52 -2.06 -11.96 3.12
N GLY A 53 -1.28 -12.58 4.01
CA GLY A 53 -0.08 -13.31 3.62
C GLY A 53 -0.41 -14.52 2.73
N ILE A 54 0.60 -15.08 2.09
CA ILE A 54 0.45 -16.27 1.24
C ILE A 54 -0.05 -17.50 2.03
N ASP A 55 0.08 -17.47 3.37
CA ASP A 55 -0.43 -18.47 4.31
C ASP A 55 -1.96 -18.40 4.54
N GLY A 56 -2.61 -17.33 4.06
CA GLY A 56 -4.06 -17.10 4.23
C GLY A 56 -4.53 -16.87 5.67
N LYS A 57 -3.62 -16.81 6.64
CA LYS A 57 -3.96 -16.71 8.07
C LYS A 57 -3.72 -15.33 8.65
N ALA A 58 -2.54 -14.79 8.42
CA ALA A 58 -2.11 -13.52 8.99
C ALA A 58 -2.02 -12.43 7.92
N LYS A 59 -1.98 -11.17 8.36
CA LYS A 59 -1.62 -10.04 7.51
C LYS A 59 -0.22 -10.30 6.91
N MET A 60 -0.02 -9.90 5.66
CA MET A 60 1.29 -9.88 5.02
C MET A 60 2.32 -9.17 5.91
N SER A 61 3.42 -9.85 6.26
CA SER A 61 4.47 -9.33 7.15
C SER A 61 5.84 -9.87 6.77
N LYS A 62 6.84 -8.99 6.76
CA LYS A 62 8.24 -9.37 6.50
C LYS A 62 8.76 -10.37 7.54
N SER A 63 8.42 -10.15 8.81
CA SER A 63 8.87 -11.02 9.92
C SER A 63 8.29 -12.43 9.88
N LEU A 64 7.12 -12.60 9.23
CA LEU A 64 6.48 -13.91 9.06
C LEU A 64 6.93 -14.61 7.78
N GLY A 65 7.66 -13.94 6.89
CA GLY A 65 8.09 -14.51 5.61
C GLY A 65 6.93 -14.84 4.65
N ASN A 66 5.72 -14.34 4.91
CA ASN A 66 4.51 -14.62 4.15
C ASN A 66 4.18 -13.55 3.09
N CYS A 67 5.20 -12.77 2.66
CA CYS A 67 5.05 -11.66 1.72
C CYS A 67 5.51 -12.04 0.32
N ILE A 68 4.84 -11.45 -0.70
CA ILE A 68 5.39 -11.26 -2.03
C ILE A 68 5.99 -9.85 -2.06
N TYR A 69 7.29 -9.73 -2.33
CA TYR A 69 7.97 -8.44 -2.42
C TYR A 69 7.90 -7.88 -3.85
N LEU A 70 7.85 -6.56 -3.98
CA LEU A 70 7.88 -5.90 -5.29
C LEU A 70 9.19 -6.17 -6.05
N SER A 71 10.26 -6.53 -5.31
CA SER A 71 11.58 -6.86 -5.86
C SER A 71 11.80 -8.36 -6.08
N ASP A 72 10.82 -9.22 -5.76
CA ASP A 72 11.00 -10.67 -5.94
C ASP A 72 11.24 -11.01 -7.41
N PRO A 73 12.22 -11.87 -7.71
CA PRO A 73 12.39 -12.43 -9.04
C PRO A 73 11.15 -13.25 -9.47
N GLU A 74 10.96 -13.42 -10.78
CA GLU A 74 9.84 -14.19 -11.33
C GLU A 74 9.68 -15.58 -10.72
N ALA A 75 10.79 -16.29 -10.55
CA ALA A 75 10.80 -17.64 -9.97
C ALA A 75 10.28 -17.65 -8.52
N ASP A 76 10.65 -16.64 -7.73
CA ASP A 76 10.23 -16.53 -6.32
C ASP A 76 8.76 -16.15 -6.22
N VAL A 77 8.28 -15.21 -7.06
CA VAL A 77 6.85 -14.87 -7.15
C VAL A 77 6.05 -16.11 -7.51
N LYS A 78 6.47 -16.86 -8.55
CA LYS A 78 5.81 -18.11 -8.96
C LYS A 78 5.77 -19.13 -7.82
N LYS A 79 6.90 -19.35 -7.13
CA LYS A 79 6.98 -20.26 -5.98
C LYS A 79 6.02 -19.85 -4.87
N LYS A 80 6.00 -18.56 -4.52
CA LYS A 80 5.11 -18.00 -3.48
C LYS A 80 3.64 -18.13 -3.87
N VAL A 81 3.26 -17.78 -5.10
CA VAL A 81 1.88 -17.92 -5.59
C VAL A 81 1.44 -19.39 -5.60
N MET A 82 2.27 -20.29 -6.08
CA MET A 82 1.93 -21.71 -6.10
C MET A 82 1.83 -22.33 -4.71
N SER A 83 2.52 -21.76 -3.72
CA SER A 83 2.45 -22.17 -2.30
C SER A 83 1.34 -21.47 -1.50
N MET A 84 0.59 -20.54 -2.10
CA MET A 84 -0.54 -19.89 -1.41
C MET A 84 -1.49 -20.91 -0.82
N PHE A 85 -1.98 -20.61 0.37
CA PHE A 85 -2.97 -21.46 1.04
C PHE A 85 -4.22 -21.62 0.16
N THR A 86 -4.68 -22.84 0.05
CA THR A 86 -5.98 -23.24 -0.48
C THR A 86 -6.48 -24.37 0.42
N ASP A 87 -7.77 -24.66 0.41
CA ASP A 87 -8.32 -25.76 1.20
C ASP A 87 -7.65 -27.09 0.81
N PRO A 88 -6.92 -27.76 1.71
CA PRO A 88 -6.23 -29.01 1.39
C PRO A 88 -7.18 -30.17 1.04
N ASN A 89 -8.47 -30.07 1.42
CA ASN A 89 -9.49 -31.07 1.11
C ASN A 89 -10.23 -30.78 -0.21
N HIS A 90 -9.97 -29.63 -0.85
CA HIS A 90 -10.62 -29.27 -2.11
C HIS A 90 -10.05 -30.10 -3.26
N LEU A 91 -10.88 -30.97 -3.81
CA LEU A 91 -10.56 -31.68 -5.05
C LEU A 91 -11.14 -30.92 -6.26
N ARG A 92 -10.56 -31.12 -7.43
CA ARG A 92 -10.99 -30.42 -8.66
C ARG A 92 -12.49 -30.54 -8.95
N VAL A 93 -13.09 -31.65 -8.57
CA VAL A 93 -14.50 -31.95 -8.84
C VAL A 93 -15.45 -31.32 -7.83
N ASP A 94 -14.93 -30.93 -6.65
CA ASP A 94 -15.72 -30.39 -5.57
C ASP A 94 -15.96 -28.89 -5.72
N PRO A 95 -17.09 -28.38 -5.16
CA PRO A 95 -17.27 -26.95 -4.98
C PRO A 95 -16.17 -26.34 -4.12
N GLY A 96 -15.52 -25.27 -4.63
CA GLY A 96 -14.48 -24.55 -3.92
C GLY A 96 -15.02 -23.35 -3.16
N ASN A 97 -14.35 -22.96 -2.07
CA ASN A 97 -14.67 -21.76 -1.34
C ASN A 97 -13.79 -20.58 -1.81
N VAL A 98 -14.42 -19.49 -2.22
CA VAL A 98 -13.79 -18.24 -2.64
C VAL A 98 -13.55 -17.31 -1.44
N ASP A 99 -14.44 -17.34 -0.46
CA ASP A 99 -14.38 -16.43 0.70
C ASP A 99 -13.17 -16.77 1.59
N GLY A 100 -12.36 -15.76 1.88
CA GLY A 100 -11.15 -15.92 2.68
C GLY A 100 -10.00 -16.65 1.95
N ASN A 101 -10.20 -17.06 0.71
CA ASN A 101 -9.16 -17.68 -0.11
C ASN A 101 -8.16 -16.62 -0.61
N PRO A 102 -6.88 -16.66 -0.19
CA PRO A 102 -5.91 -15.63 -0.56
C PRO A 102 -5.70 -15.50 -2.07
N VAL A 103 -5.84 -16.59 -2.83
CA VAL A 103 -5.69 -16.55 -4.29
C VAL A 103 -6.75 -15.64 -4.92
N PHE A 104 -8.01 -15.75 -4.51
CA PHE A 104 -9.09 -14.89 -5.01
C PHE A 104 -9.02 -13.47 -4.45
N ILE A 105 -8.59 -13.27 -3.21
CA ILE A 105 -8.36 -11.92 -2.65
C ILE A 105 -7.30 -11.17 -3.46
N TYR A 106 -6.23 -11.85 -3.88
CA TYR A 106 -5.21 -11.24 -4.73
C TYR A 106 -5.72 -11.00 -6.17
N LEU A 107 -6.56 -11.88 -6.70
CA LEU A 107 -7.23 -11.63 -7.98
C LEU A 107 -8.18 -10.43 -7.90
N ASP A 108 -8.96 -10.28 -6.81
CA ASP A 108 -9.80 -9.10 -6.59
C ASP A 108 -8.99 -7.80 -6.52
N ALA A 109 -7.77 -7.86 -6.00
CA ALA A 109 -6.90 -6.70 -5.86
C ALA A 109 -6.19 -6.31 -7.16
N PHE A 110 -5.73 -7.28 -7.96
CA PHE A 110 -4.79 -7.05 -9.06
C PHE A 110 -5.30 -7.44 -10.43
N CYS A 111 -6.33 -8.31 -10.53
CA CYS A 111 -6.83 -8.76 -11.82
C CYS A 111 -7.64 -7.66 -12.53
N ARG A 112 -7.36 -7.49 -13.81
CA ARG A 112 -8.06 -6.57 -14.72
C ARG A 112 -8.67 -7.35 -15.89
N PRO A 113 -9.67 -6.79 -16.58
CA PRO A 113 -10.31 -7.46 -17.72
C PRO A 113 -9.31 -7.92 -18.81
N GLU A 114 -8.25 -7.13 -19.05
CA GLU A 114 -7.23 -7.44 -20.05
C GLU A 114 -6.49 -8.75 -19.76
N HIS A 115 -6.32 -9.08 -18.49
CA HIS A 115 -5.63 -10.31 -18.08
C HIS A 115 -6.40 -11.59 -18.47
N PHE A 116 -7.73 -11.51 -18.58
CA PHE A 116 -8.51 -12.65 -19.06
C PHE A 116 -8.28 -12.89 -20.53
N ALA A 117 -8.32 -11.84 -21.35
CA ALA A 117 -8.07 -11.97 -22.77
C ALA A 117 -6.67 -12.55 -23.07
N GLU A 118 -5.67 -12.19 -22.27
CA GLU A 118 -4.28 -12.59 -22.49
C GLU A 118 -3.96 -13.97 -21.88
N PHE A 119 -4.40 -14.24 -20.65
CA PHE A 119 -3.92 -15.40 -19.88
C PHE A 119 -4.97 -16.49 -19.64
N LEU A 120 -6.26 -16.15 -19.76
CA LEU A 120 -7.35 -17.09 -19.45
C LEU A 120 -8.62 -16.82 -20.29
N PRO A 121 -8.53 -16.90 -21.63
CA PRO A 121 -9.61 -16.50 -22.54
C PRO A 121 -10.89 -17.36 -22.44
N ASP A 122 -10.84 -18.46 -21.68
CA ASP A 122 -12.02 -19.28 -21.38
C ASP A 122 -13.07 -18.55 -20.52
N TYR A 123 -12.70 -17.41 -19.90
CA TYR A 123 -13.56 -16.62 -19.00
C TYR A 123 -13.55 -15.15 -19.42
N GLN A 124 -14.68 -14.49 -19.25
CA GLN A 124 -14.82 -13.07 -19.58
C GLN A 124 -14.39 -12.15 -18.42
N ASN A 125 -14.53 -12.63 -17.18
CA ASN A 125 -14.25 -11.82 -15.98
C ASN A 125 -14.03 -12.70 -14.75
N LEU A 126 -13.66 -12.05 -13.64
CA LEU A 126 -13.35 -12.72 -12.38
C LEU A 126 -14.59 -13.37 -11.73
N ASP A 127 -15.77 -12.80 -11.92
CA ASP A 127 -17.01 -13.34 -11.33
C ASP A 127 -17.36 -14.68 -11.99
N GLU A 128 -17.16 -14.80 -13.28
CA GLU A 128 -17.36 -16.08 -14.00
C GLU A 128 -16.35 -17.14 -13.54
N LEU A 129 -15.09 -16.76 -13.34
CA LEU A 129 -14.07 -17.66 -12.79
C LEU A 129 -14.42 -18.13 -11.38
N LYS A 130 -14.87 -17.21 -10.51
CA LYS A 130 -15.34 -17.51 -9.14
C LYS A 130 -16.55 -18.43 -9.16
N ALA A 131 -17.54 -18.15 -9.99
CA ALA A 131 -18.75 -18.98 -10.12
C ALA A 131 -18.41 -20.40 -10.58
N HIS A 132 -17.45 -20.56 -11.51
CA HIS A 132 -16.98 -21.88 -11.92
C HIS A 132 -16.27 -22.62 -10.77
N TYR A 133 -15.39 -21.92 -10.03
CA TYR A 133 -14.68 -22.50 -8.89
C TYR A 133 -15.65 -22.97 -7.79
N GLN A 134 -16.67 -22.17 -7.48
CA GLN A 134 -17.72 -22.50 -6.50
C GLN A 134 -18.63 -23.62 -6.94
N ARG A 135 -18.83 -23.82 -8.25
CA ARG A 135 -19.65 -24.91 -8.79
C ARG A 135 -18.89 -26.26 -8.81
N GLY A 136 -17.57 -26.22 -8.74
CA GLY A 136 -16.71 -27.37 -8.94
C GLY A 136 -16.29 -27.56 -10.41
N GLY A 137 -15.29 -28.40 -10.63
CA GLY A 137 -14.69 -28.62 -11.95
C GLY A 137 -13.43 -27.82 -12.25
N LEU A 138 -13.10 -26.84 -11.40
CA LEU A 138 -11.92 -25.99 -11.53
C LEU A 138 -10.96 -26.20 -10.37
N GLY A 139 -9.77 -26.74 -10.66
CA GLY A 139 -8.75 -26.97 -9.62
C GLY A 139 -7.88 -25.76 -9.31
N ASP A 140 -7.39 -25.69 -8.08
CA ASP A 140 -6.55 -24.61 -7.51
C ASP A 140 -5.33 -24.27 -8.38
N VAL A 141 -4.70 -25.27 -8.96
CA VAL A 141 -3.48 -25.09 -9.79
C VAL A 141 -3.77 -24.20 -11.01
N LYS A 142 -4.95 -24.32 -11.66
CA LYS A 142 -5.32 -23.47 -12.81
C LYS A 142 -5.49 -22.01 -12.35
N VAL A 143 -6.16 -21.79 -11.22
CA VAL A 143 -6.39 -20.45 -10.66
C VAL A 143 -5.08 -19.83 -10.19
N LYS A 144 -4.22 -20.59 -9.50
CA LYS A 144 -2.87 -20.12 -9.09
C LYS A 144 -1.98 -19.77 -10.27
N LYS A 145 -2.03 -20.56 -11.36
CA LYS A 145 -1.29 -20.22 -12.60
C LYS A 145 -1.78 -18.90 -13.20
N PHE A 146 -3.09 -18.69 -13.23
CA PHE A 146 -3.66 -17.43 -13.68
C PHE A 146 -3.23 -16.27 -12.80
N LEU A 147 -3.35 -16.39 -11.47
CA LEU A 147 -2.85 -15.38 -10.55
C LEU A 147 -1.35 -15.11 -10.75
N ASN A 148 -0.53 -16.14 -10.95
CA ASN A 148 0.89 -15.93 -11.23
C ASN A 148 1.11 -15.06 -12.47
N ASN A 149 0.38 -15.29 -13.55
CA ASN A 149 0.52 -14.49 -14.76
C ASN A 149 0.10 -13.03 -14.52
N VAL A 150 -1.01 -12.81 -13.81
CA VAL A 150 -1.44 -11.47 -13.38
C VAL A 150 -0.35 -10.80 -12.54
N MET A 151 0.19 -11.48 -11.53
CA MET A 151 1.24 -10.92 -10.68
C MET A 151 2.54 -10.65 -11.46
N GLN A 152 2.91 -11.49 -12.41
CA GLN A 152 4.09 -11.25 -13.25
C GLN A 152 3.91 -10.01 -14.12
N SER A 153 2.75 -9.82 -14.75
CA SER A 153 2.50 -8.65 -15.59
C SER A 153 2.49 -7.34 -14.76
N GLU A 154 1.97 -7.37 -13.54
CA GLU A 154 1.96 -6.20 -12.64
C GLU A 154 3.36 -5.88 -12.07
N LEU A 155 4.17 -6.90 -11.78
CA LEU A 155 5.47 -6.72 -11.16
C LEU A 155 6.62 -6.50 -12.17
N ALA A 156 6.48 -6.96 -13.42
CA ALA A 156 7.52 -6.81 -14.43
C ALA A 156 7.96 -5.34 -14.63
N PRO A 157 7.05 -4.36 -14.88
CA PRO A 157 7.45 -2.98 -15.07
C PRO A 157 8.05 -2.35 -13.80
N ILE A 158 7.71 -2.85 -12.61
CA ILE A 158 8.30 -2.42 -11.34
C ILE A 158 9.75 -2.91 -11.25
N ARG A 159 10.01 -4.18 -11.60
CA ARG A 159 11.37 -4.76 -11.62
C ARG A 159 12.28 -4.05 -12.64
N GLU A 160 11.74 -3.74 -13.82
CA GLU A 160 12.49 -3.01 -14.85
C GLU A 160 12.88 -1.61 -14.38
N ARG A 161 11.94 -0.85 -13.80
CA ARG A 161 12.25 0.47 -13.22
C ARG A 161 13.24 0.37 -12.08
N ARG A 162 13.13 -0.65 -11.22
CA ARG A 162 14.08 -0.89 -10.14
C ARG A 162 15.49 -1.12 -10.69
N LYS A 163 15.63 -2.01 -11.69
CA LYS A 163 16.93 -2.28 -12.34
C LYS A 163 17.54 -1.00 -12.93
N TYR A 164 16.74 -0.20 -13.62
CA TYR A 164 17.19 1.09 -14.12
C TYR A 164 17.78 1.97 -13.01
N TRP A 165 17.08 2.12 -11.89
CA TRP A 165 17.55 2.95 -10.78
C TRP A 165 18.74 2.34 -10.01
N GLU A 166 18.88 1.03 -9.98
CA GLU A 166 20.06 0.36 -9.43
C GLU A 166 21.33 0.65 -10.26
N GLU A 167 21.19 0.88 -11.55
CA GLU A 167 22.25 1.30 -12.46
C GLU A 167 22.51 2.83 -12.42
N HIS A 168 21.60 3.62 -11.83
CA HIS A 168 21.63 5.09 -11.79
C HIS A 168 21.61 5.63 -10.35
N LEU A 169 22.45 5.08 -9.48
CA LEU A 169 22.46 5.43 -8.06
C LEU A 169 22.80 6.90 -7.78
N THR A 170 23.58 7.54 -8.64
CA THR A 170 23.88 8.98 -8.53
C THR A 170 22.60 9.81 -8.66
N ASP A 171 21.76 9.50 -9.64
CA ASP A 171 20.49 10.20 -9.84
C ASP A 171 19.53 9.96 -8.67
N VAL A 172 19.50 8.73 -8.13
CA VAL A 172 18.73 8.40 -6.92
C VAL A 172 19.19 9.24 -5.72
N TYR A 173 20.50 9.39 -5.55
CA TYR A 173 21.06 10.24 -4.49
C TYR A 173 20.67 11.71 -4.66
N ASP A 174 20.74 12.24 -5.89
CA ASP A 174 20.35 13.62 -6.17
C ASP A 174 18.85 13.86 -5.94
N ILE A 175 18.00 12.90 -6.32
CA ILE A 175 16.55 12.95 -6.04
C ILE A 175 16.31 12.98 -4.52
N LEU A 176 16.97 12.11 -3.77
CA LEU A 176 16.84 12.06 -2.32
C LEU A 176 17.32 13.36 -1.67
N LYS A 177 18.46 13.90 -2.10
CA LYS A 177 19.01 15.16 -1.59
C LYS A 177 18.04 16.32 -1.83
N LYS A 178 17.60 16.52 -3.07
CA LYS A 178 16.64 17.57 -3.42
C LYS A 178 15.32 17.42 -2.69
N GLY A 179 14.81 16.17 -2.57
CA GLY A 179 13.59 15.88 -1.83
C GLY A 179 13.73 16.20 -0.33
N SER A 180 14.89 15.92 0.26
CA SER A 180 15.20 16.26 1.66
C SER A 180 15.25 17.76 1.88
N GLU A 181 15.88 18.53 0.98
CA GLU A 181 15.92 20.00 1.05
C GLU A 181 14.51 20.62 1.02
N VAL A 182 13.63 20.11 0.14
CA VAL A 182 12.23 20.56 0.07
C VAL A 182 11.46 20.20 1.33
N ALA A 183 11.66 19.00 1.86
CA ALA A 183 11.00 18.55 3.09
C ALA A 183 11.48 19.36 4.31
N GLU A 184 12.78 19.61 4.40
CA GLU A 184 13.37 20.43 5.47
C GLU A 184 12.84 21.87 5.45
N ALA A 185 12.81 22.51 4.27
CA ALA A 185 12.25 23.85 4.13
C ALA A 185 10.78 23.91 4.60
N LYS A 186 9.96 22.90 4.21
CA LYS A 186 8.56 22.84 4.63
C LYS A 186 8.40 22.56 6.11
N ALA A 187 9.21 21.68 6.67
CA ALA A 187 9.21 21.41 8.11
C ALA A 187 9.65 22.62 8.93
N ALA A 188 10.66 23.37 8.45
CA ALA A 188 11.13 24.60 9.12
C ALA A 188 10.04 25.68 9.14
N GLU A 189 9.30 25.87 8.04
CA GLU A 189 8.16 26.78 7.98
C GLU A 189 7.10 26.40 9.04
N THR A 190 6.66 25.15 9.06
CA THR A 190 5.68 24.65 10.02
C THR A 190 6.19 24.78 11.46
N LEU A 191 7.47 24.45 11.71
CA LEU A 191 8.07 24.57 13.05
C LEU A 191 8.14 26.02 13.53
N LYS A 192 8.36 26.98 12.62
CA LYS A 192 8.31 28.41 12.95
C LYS A 192 6.93 28.81 13.44
N ASP A 193 5.86 28.39 12.73
CA ASP A 193 4.48 28.70 13.12
C ASP A 193 4.12 28.04 14.47
N VAL A 194 4.55 26.79 14.69
CA VAL A 194 4.38 26.08 15.96
C VAL A 194 5.07 26.81 17.10
N LYS A 195 6.33 27.24 16.93
CA LYS A 195 7.08 27.98 17.95
C LYS A 195 6.43 29.34 18.27
N ALA A 196 5.94 30.03 17.26
CA ALA A 196 5.23 31.29 17.44
C ALA A 196 3.92 31.12 18.24
N ALA A 197 3.11 30.10 17.87
CA ALA A 197 1.88 29.78 18.59
C ALA A 197 2.11 29.38 20.04
N MET A 198 3.18 28.64 20.32
CA MET A 198 3.61 28.27 21.68
C MET A 198 4.29 29.40 22.45
N LYS A 199 4.59 30.54 21.81
CA LYS A 199 5.37 31.67 22.39
C LYS A 199 6.76 31.25 22.88
N ILE A 200 7.46 30.38 22.14
CA ILE A 200 8.83 29.92 22.44
C ILE A 200 9.85 30.37 21.39
N ASN A 201 9.51 31.40 20.65
CA ASN A 201 10.35 32.02 19.61
C ASN A 201 11.09 33.28 20.10
N TYR A 202 11.50 33.30 21.40
CA TYR A 202 12.03 34.51 22.08
C TYR A 202 13.27 35.09 21.41
N PHE A 203 14.03 34.33 20.63
CA PHE A 203 15.21 34.86 19.90
C PHE A 203 14.84 35.53 18.59
N GLU A 204 13.62 35.22 18.05
CA GLU A 204 13.12 35.77 16.79
C GLU A 204 12.12 36.92 17.02
N ASP A 205 11.45 36.93 18.17
CA ASP A 205 10.45 37.94 18.56
C ASP A 205 10.86 38.69 19.84
N SER A 206 11.44 39.87 19.65
CA SER A 206 11.88 40.69 20.75
C SER A 206 10.76 41.28 21.62
N SER A 207 9.49 41.22 21.15
CA SER A 207 8.34 41.68 21.96
C SER A 207 8.12 40.78 23.16
N LEU A 208 8.45 39.48 23.06
CA LEU A 208 8.36 38.52 24.15
C LEU A 208 9.33 38.85 25.32
N LEU A 209 10.38 39.66 25.08
CA LEU A 209 11.33 40.10 26.11
C LEU A 209 10.88 41.33 26.85
N LYS A 210 9.85 42.02 26.36
CA LYS A 210 9.39 43.31 26.92
C LYS A 210 8.25 43.17 27.92
N GLY A 211 7.70 41.97 28.13
CA GLY A 211 6.71 41.70 29.16
C GLY A 211 5.39 42.44 29.01
N GLU A 212 4.98 42.76 27.78
CA GLU A 212 3.66 43.33 27.45
C GLU A 212 2.60 42.24 27.23
#